data_d09d078d4d98a06bef37ccbcdc8ef96a
#
_entry.id   d09d078d4d98a06bef37ccbcdc8ef96a
#
_cell.length_a   1.000
_cell.length_b   1.000
_cell.length_c   1.000
_cell.angle_alpha   90.00
_cell.angle_beta   90.00
_cell.angle_gamma   90.00
#
_symmetry.space_group_name_H-M   'P 1'
#
loop_
_entity.id
_entity.type
_entity.pdbx_description
1 polymer ?
#
loop_
_entity_poly.entity_id
_entity_poly.type
_entity_poly.pdbx_seq_one_letter_code
_entity_poly.pdbx_strand_id
1 'polypeptide(L)'
;MKSVFSIHFDGSIVTDHKVSIRVMARTYEHMQRSIDRAYLDTKYGSVWKHARLKQDDYAQTEFLAEYPREGGIVLDGIKDGAAAIIDRINSALAGPFERAMQQGVQEHESLLEQVPKRRQLAHAQKDQLATYQEMLDMPDAKVIRAYSDRSIVKEIDQIASMVRSEEQGDSYVELSLYGSHAHPVYVFDAAQAKRFHETVSRRELGQPVLIRGKIRLLDQGNKFSGMKAKILNLDSGREVTLHLGSEEDFIKLHPYHTAEQVLLFACPVIEFGAYDPNGGDMYFVDVAE
;
A
#
# COMPACT_ATOMS: atom_id res chain seq x y z
N MET A 1 -23.10 -24.31 -1.46
CA MET A 1 -22.50 -22.96 -1.36
C MET A 1 -22.02 -22.55 -2.75
N LYS A 2 -22.10 -21.28 -3.11
CA LYS A 2 -21.63 -20.77 -4.41
C LYS A 2 -20.32 -20.02 -4.19
N SER A 3 -19.35 -20.19 -5.11
CA SER A 3 -18.10 -19.43 -5.08
C SER A 3 -18.38 -17.93 -5.08
N VAL A 4 -17.67 -17.16 -4.26
CA VAL A 4 -17.76 -15.70 -4.17
C VAL A 4 -16.56 -15.01 -4.81
N PHE A 5 -15.46 -15.71 -5.01
CA PHE A 5 -14.36 -15.34 -5.89
C PHE A 5 -13.73 -16.58 -6.52
N SER A 6 -13.04 -16.39 -7.65
CA SER A 6 -12.23 -17.40 -8.30
C SER A 6 -10.92 -16.80 -8.77
N ILE A 7 -9.80 -17.48 -8.55
CA ILE A 7 -8.48 -17.08 -9.04
C ILE A 7 -7.96 -18.19 -9.91
N HIS A 8 -7.77 -17.91 -11.19
CA HIS A 8 -7.34 -18.86 -12.20
C HIS A 8 -5.94 -18.52 -12.69
N PHE A 9 -5.02 -19.47 -12.59
CA PHE A 9 -3.67 -19.40 -13.16
C PHE A 9 -3.59 -20.30 -14.38
N ASP A 10 -2.93 -19.82 -15.44
CA ASP A 10 -2.66 -20.60 -16.65
C ASP A 10 -1.36 -20.13 -17.32
N GLY A 11 -0.92 -20.82 -18.38
CA GLY A 11 0.36 -20.61 -19.06
C GLY A 11 1.53 -21.30 -18.35
N SER A 12 2.74 -20.78 -18.55
CA SER A 12 4.00 -21.40 -18.08
C SER A 12 4.13 -21.56 -16.55
N ILE A 13 3.33 -20.79 -15.77
CA ILE A 13 3.29 -20.93 -14.30
C ILE A 13 2.62 -22.24 -13.85
N VAL A 14 1.87 -22.88 -14.76
CA VAL A 14 1.17 -24.15 -14.54
C VAL A 14 1.91 -25.27 -15.26
N THR A 15 2.23 -26.35 -14.55
CA THR A 15 2.85 -27.54 -15.12
C THR A 15 1.99 -28.75 -14.79
N ASP A 16 1.51 -29.48 -15.81
CA ASP A 16 0.64 -30.65 -15.64
C ASP A 16 -0.53 -30.39 -14.67
N HIS A 17 -1.26 -29.30 -14.89
CA HIS A 17 -2.37 -28.85 -14.02
C HIS A 17 -1.97 -28.62 -12.55
N LYS A 18 -0.71 -28.23 -12.29
CA LYS A 18 -0.18 -27.96 -10.95
C LYS A 18 0.51 -26.61 -10.93
N VAL A 19 0.35 -25.87 -9.83
CA VAL A 19 1.19 -24.71 -9.50
C VAL A 19 2.04 -25.00 -8.28
N SER A 20 3.13 -24.25 -8.11
CA SER A 20 3.96 -24.44 -6.92
C SER A 20 3.15 -24.12 -5.64
N ILE A 21 3.44 -24.87 -4.56
CA ILE A 21 2.86 -24.61 -3.23
C ILE A 21 3.08 -23.13 -2.81
N ARG A 22 4.20 -22.54 -3.22
CA ARG A 22 4.50 -21.13 -2.94
C ARG A 22 3.49 -20.18 -3.60
N VAL A 23 3.15 -20.39 -4.87
CA VAL A 23 2.15 -19.60 -5.59
C VAL A 23 0.80 -19.74 -4.90
N MET A 24 0.36 -20.97 -4.64
CA MET A 24 -0.92 -21.24 -3.96
C MET A 24 -1.00 -20.59 -2.57
N ALA A 25 0.02 -20.79 -1.73
CA ALA A 25 0.03 -20.26 -0.37
C ALA A 25 0.00 -18.71 -0.35
N ARG A 26 0.81 -18.06 -1.22
CA ARG A 26 0.83 -16.60 -1.32
C ARG A 26 -0.49 -16.05 -1.87
N THR A 27 -1.08 -16.72 -2.83
CA THR A 27 -2.38 -16.32 -3.41
C THR A 27 -3.47 -16.30 -2.33
N TYR A 28 -3.61 -17.38 -1.57
CA TYR A 28 -4.58 -17.44 -0.48
C TYR A 28 -4.26 -16.43 0.63
N GLU A 29 -2.99 -16.26 0.99
CA GLU A 29 -2.57 -15.28 2.00
C GLU A 29 -2.97 -13.85 1.60
N HIS A 30 -2.66 -13.43 0.38
CA HIS A 30 -2.97 -12.08 -0.10
C HIS A 30 -4.46 -11.88 -0.35
N MET A 31 -5.17 -12.90 -0.84
CA MET A 31 -6.62 -12.82 -0.96
C MET A 31 -7.29 -12.68 0.41
N GLN A 32 -6.87 -13.48 1.41
CA GLN A 32 -7.39 -13.35 2.78
C GLN A 32 -7.11 -11.97 3.37
N ARG A 33 -5.91 -11.42 3.16
CA ARG A 33 -5.58 -10.06 3.60
C ARG A 33 -6.44 -9.00 2.91
N SER A 34 -6.72 -9.16 1.62
CA SER A 34 -7.63 -8.27 0.88
C SER A 34 -9.04 -8.30 1.47
N ILE A 35 -9.55 -9.50 1.79
CA ILE A 35 -10.82 -9.72 2.48
C ILE A 35 -10.85 -9.03 3.84
N ASP A 36 -9.80 -9.22 4.66
CA ASP A 36 -9.68 -8.62 5.99
C ASP A 36 -9.71 -7.09 5.92
N ARG A 37 -8.98 -6.49 4.96
CA ARG A 37 -8.97 -5.03 4.74
C ARG A 37 -10.32 -4.51 4.28
N ALA A 38 -10.97 -5.20 3.35
CA ALA A 38 -12.29 -4.84 2.87
C ALA A 38 -13.35 -4.91 3.98
N TYR A 39 -13.29 -5.96 4.81
CA TYR A 39 -14.18 -6.11 5.95
C TYR A 39 -13.97 -5.01 7.00
N LEU A 40 -12.71 -4.73 7.37
CA LEU A 40 -12.39 -3.67 8.33
C LEU A 40 -12.90 -2.30 7.85
N ASP A 41 -12.71 -1.99 6.58
CA ASP A 41 -13.22 -0.75 6.00
C ASP A 41 -14.75 -0.69 5.98
N THR A 42 -15.40 -1.77 5.59
CA THR A 42 -16.88 -1.85 5.56
C THR A 42 -17.49 -1.72 6.97
N LYS A 43 -16.85 -2.35 7.96
CA LYS A 43 -17.38 -2.37 9.35
C LYS A 43 -17.04 -1.13 10.15
N TYR A 44 -15.81 -0.62 10.03
CA TYR A 44 -15.26 0.44 10.87
C TYR A 44 -15.08 1.77 10.14
N GLY A 45 -15.30 1.82 8.82
CA GLY A 45 -15.19 3.02 7.99
C GLY A 45 -13.77 3.50 7.73
N SER A 46 -12.75 2.83 8.26
CA SER A 46 -11.35 3.19 8.06
C SER A 46 -10.40 2.02 8.28
N VAL A 47 -9.27 2.04 7.57
CA VAL A 47 -8.18 1.08 7.72
C VAL A 47 -6.87 1.86 7.92
N TRP A 48 -5.95 1.36 8.74
CA TRP A 48 -4.59 1.87 8.91
C TRP A 48 -3.58 0.72 8.89
N LYS A 49 -2.28 1.03 8.82
CA LYS A 49 -1.18 0.07 8.63
C LYS A 49 -1.24 -1.15 9.57
N HIS A 50 -1.57 -0.92 10.82
CA HIS A 50 -1.59 -1.94 11.87
C HIS A 50 -3.01 -2.32 12.33
N ALA A 51 -4.04 -1.96 11.54
CA ALA A 51 -5.41 -2.40 11.83
C ALA A 51 -5.50 -3.93 11.83
N ARG A 52 -6.14 -4.49 12.85
CA ARG A 52 -6.29 -5.94 13.05
C ARG A 52 -7.75 -6.27 13.27
N LEU A 53 -8.13 -7.46 12.84
CA LEU A 53 -9.41 -8.07 13.20
C LEU A 53 -9.48 -8.28 14.71
N LYS A 54 -10.65 -8.05 15.29
CA LYS A 54 -10.98 -8.48 16.64
C LYS A 54 -11.41 -9.95 16.61
N GLN A 55 -11.46 -10.60 17.77
CA GLN A 55 -11.82 -12.01 17.87
C GLN A 55 -13.17 -12.32 17.19
N ASP A 56 -14.16 -11.46 17.37
CA ASP A 56 -15.52 -11.62 16.80
C ASP A 56 -15.56 -11.37 15.29
N ASP A 57 -14.52 -10.78 14.70
CA ASP A 57 -14.44 -10.47 13.26
C ASP A 57 -14.03 -11.70 12.43
N TYR A 58 -13.29 -12.64 13.02
CA TYR A 58 -12.77 -13.81 12.31
C TYR A 58 -13.87 -14.64 11.65
N ALA A 59 -14.96 -14.89 12.35
CA ALA A 59 -16.09 -15.63 11.78
C ALA A 59 -16.69 -14.96 10.53
N GLN A 60 -16.55 -13.63 10.40
CA GLN A 60 -17.05 -12.86 9.26
C GLN A 60 -16.07 -12.82 8.09
N THR A 61 -14.80 -13.09 8.32
CA THR A 61 -13.74 -13.04 7.31
C THR A 61 -13.17 -14.42 6.97
N GLU A 62 -13.61 -15.48 7.63
CA GLU A 62 -13.24 -16.85 7.34
C GLU A 62 -13.93 -17.33 6.06
N PHE A 63 -13.16 -17.53 5.00
CA PHE A 63 -13.60 -18.09 3.73
C PHE A 63 -13.09 -19.51 3.61
N LEU A 64 -13.90 -20.41 3.04
CA LEU A 64 -13.51 -21.77 2.77
C LEU A 64 -12.92 -21.86 1.36
N ALA A 65 -11.82 -22.58 1.21
CA ALA A 65 -11.24 -22.90 -0.08
C ALA A 65 -11.84 -24.20 -0.63
N GLU A 66 -12.21 -24.21 -1.91
CA GLU A 66 -12.53 -25.45 -2.62
C GLU A 66 -11.26 -26.18 -3.10
N TYR A 67 -11.40 -27.46 -3.42
CA TYR A 67 -10.33 -28.18 -4.09
C TYR A 67 -10.04 -27.54 -5.45
N PRO A 68 -8.75 -27.36 -5.80
CA PRO A 68 -8.38 -26.84 -7.11
C PRO A 68 -9.00 -27.68 -8.23
N ARG A 69 -9.49 -27.01 -9.28
CA ARG A 69 -10.11 -27.65 -10.43
C ARG A 69 -9.13 -27.68 -11.60
N GLU A 70 -9.32 -28.68 -12.51
CA GLU A 70 -8.56 -28.83 -13.75
C GLU A 70 -8.92 -27.74 -14.78
N GLY A 71 -8.04 -27.50 -15.75
CA GLY A 71 -8.19 -26.47 -16.78
C GLY A 71 -7.37 -25.22 -16.45
N GLY A 72 -6.06 -25.41 -16.20
CA GLY A 72 -5.24 -24.48 -15.43
C GLY A 72 -5.36 -24.82 -13.94
N ILE A 73 -5.14 -23.87 -13.04
CA ILE A 73 -5.44 -24.04 -11.61
C ILE A 73 -6.44 -22.98 -11.19
N VAL A 74 -7.62 -23.42 -10.77
CA VAL A 74 -8.69 -22.56 -10.28
C VAL A 74 -8.79 -22.71 -8.76
N LEU A 75 -8.62 -21.60 -8.05
CA LEU A 75 -8.70 -21.46 -6.60
C LEU A 75 -9.98 -20.70 -6.25
N ASP A 76 -10.99 -21.40 -5.77
CA ASP A 76 -12.27 -20.81 -5.42
C ASP A 76 -12.39 -20.54 -3.92
N GLY A 77 -13.02 -19.43 -3.58
CA GLY A 77 -13.40 -19.11 -2.21
C GLY A 77 -14.91 -19.09 -2.02
N ILE A 78 -15.37 -19.66 -0.91
CA ILE A 78 -16.79 -19.81 -0.59
C ILE A 78 -17.08 -19.16 0.76
N LYS A 79 -18.12 -18.33 0.80
CA LYS A 79 -18.70 -17.83 2.05
C LYS A 79 -20.11 -17.30 1.81
N ASP A 80 -21.06 -17.72 2.63
CA ASP A 80 -22.40 -17.14 2.61
C ASP A 80 -22.39 -15.72 3.23
N GLY A 81 -23.11 -14.80 2.61
CA GLY A 81 -23.22 -13.42 3.09
C GLY A 81 -21.97 -12.53 2.82
N ALA A 82 -21.01 -12.98 2.03
CA ALA A 82 -19.77 -12.25 1.76
C ALA A 82 -19.89 -11.16 0.69
N ALA A 83 -21.05 -11.00 0.06
CA ALA A 83 -21.24 -10.13 -1.10
C ALA A 83 -20.74 -8.69 -0.87
N ALA A 84 -21.03 -8.10 0.29
CA ALA A 84 -20.58 -6.75 0.62
C ALA A 84 -19.05 -6.60 0.70
N ILE A 85 -18.34 -7.64 1.16
CA ILE A 85 -16.87 -7.65 1.20
C ILE A 85 -16.33 -7.72 -0.23
N ILE A 86 -16.90 -8.59 -1.07
CA ILE A 86 -16.51 -8.75 -2.47
C ILE A 86 -16.80 -7.47 -3.28
N ASP A 87 -17.98 -6.87 -3.09
CA ASP A 87 -18.33 -5.57 -3.70
C ASP A 87 -17.36 -4.47 -3.28
N ARG A 88 -16.88 -4.51 -2.02
CA ARG A 88 -15.88 -3.56 -1.52
C ARG A 88 -14.52 -3.76 -2.19
N ILE A 89 -14.05 -5.00 -2.37
CA ILE A 89 -12.82 -5.32 -3.10
C ILE A 89 -12.95 -4.83 -4.54
N ASN A 90 -14.06 -5.14 -5.20
CA ASN A 90 -14.33 -4.70 -6.56
C ASN A 90 -14.29 -3.17 -6.69
N SER A 91 -14.97 -2.45 -5.78
CA SER A 91 -14.98 -0.98 -5.76
C SER A 91 -13.57 -0.37 -5.62
N ALA A 92 -12.68 -1.02 -4.85
CA ALA A 92 -11.30 -0.56 -4.72
C ALA A 92 -10.46 -0.85 -5.97
N LEU A 93 -10.70 -2.00 -6.62
CA LEU A 93 -9.84 -2.52 -7.70
C LEU A 93 -10.19 -1.94 -9.07
N ALA A 94 -11.46 -1.66 -9.36
CA ALA A 94 -11.92 -1.29 -10.71
C ALA A 94 -11.16 -0.08 -11.29
N GLY A 95 -11.13 1.04 -10.57
CA GLY A 95 -10.47 2.25 -11.06
C GLY A 95 -8.95 2.12 -11.28
N PRO A 96 -8.18 1.55 -10.33
CA PRO A 96 -6.75 1.25 -10.53
C PRO A 96 -6.49 0.32 -11.72
N PHE A 97 -7.30 -0.72 -11.89
CA PHE A 97 -7.18 -1.66 -13.00
C PHE A 97 -7.41 -0.96 -14.35
N GLU A 98 -8.51 -0.22 -14.49
CA GLU A 98 -8.81 0.53 -15.71
C GLU A 98 -7.68 1.50 -16.07
N ARG A 99 -7.16 2.27 -15.10
CA ARG A 99 -6.03 3.18 -15.34
C ARG A 99 -4.79 2.44 -15.83
N ALA A 100 -4.46 1.31 -15.21
CA ALA A 100 -3.32 0.49 -15.63
C ALA A 100 -3.48 -0.09 -17.05
N MET A 101 -4.72 -0.35 -17.48
CA MET A 101 -4.98 -0.87 -18.84
C MET A 101 -4.99 0.24 -19.90
N GLN A 102 -5.40 1.47 -19.55
CA GLN A 102 -5.50 2.60 -20.46
C GLN A 102 -4.18 3.37 -20.65
N GLN A 103 -3.32 3.40 -19.63
CA GLN A 103 -2.10 4.20 -19.63
C GLN A 103 -0.91 3.37 -20.11
N GLY A 104 -0.11 3.93 -21.05
CA GLY A 104 1.26 3.51 -21.26
C GLY A 104 2.12 3.79 -20.02
N VAL A 105 3.32 3.22 -19.95
CA VAL A 105 4.29 3.51 -18.89
C VAL A 105 4.56 5.02 -18.86
N GLN A 106 4.16 5.69 -17.79
CA GLN A 106 4.46 7.10 -17.57
C GLN A 106 5.73 7.19 -16.72
N GLU A 107 6.72 7.93 -17.19
CA GLU A 107 7.85 8.31 -16.35
C GLU A 107 7.36 9.21 -15.21
N HIS A 108 7.73 8.87 -14.00
CA HIS A 108 7.37 9.61 -12.80
C HIS A 108 8.63 10.12 -12.10
N GLU A 109 8.54 11.36 -11.64
CA GLU A 109 9.58 11.98 -10.83
C GLU A 109 9.78 11.16 -9.54
N SER A 110 11.02 10.76 -9.25
CA SER A 110 11.34 10.03 -8.02
C SER A 110 11.10 10.91 -6.78
N LEU A 111 10.98 10.30 -5.60
CA LEU A 111 10.83 11.07 -4.35
C LEU A 111 11.99 12.07 -4.15
N LEU A 112 13.21 11.65 -4.50
CA LEU A 112 14.41 12.48 -4.37
C LEU A 112 14.33 13.74 -5.25
N GLU A 113 13.85 13.62 -6.49
CA GLU A 113 13.68 14.74 -7.43
C GLU A 113 12.60 15.73 -6.97
N GLN A 114 11.65 15.29 -6.16
CA GLN A 114 10.60 16.15 -5.61
C GLN A 114 11.08 16.99 -4.42
N VAL A 115 12.14 16.57 -3.70
CA VAL A 115 12.63 17.22 -2.47
C VAL A 115 12.96 18.70 -2.65
N PRO A 116 13.69 19.14 -3.71
CA PRO A 116 14.03 20.56 -3.86
C PRO A 116 12.80 21.48 -3.91
N LYS A 117 11.74 21.06 -4.61
CA LYS A 117 10.47 21.80 -4.68
C LYS A 117 9.81 21.89 -3.31
N ARG A 118 9.81 20.76 -2.56
CA ARG A 118 9.22 20.71 -1.21
C ARG A 118 10.03 21.52 -0.20
N ARG A 119 11.36 21.53 -0.33
CA ARG A 119 12.25 22.36 0.49
C ARG A 119 11.99 23.86 0.28
N GLN A 120 11.91 24.30 -0.97
CA GLN A 120 11.58 25.68 -1.28
C GLN A 120 10.23 26.10 -0.70
N LEU A 121 9.21 25.25 -0.85
CA LEU A 121 7.87 25.49 -0.31
C LEU A 121 7.88 25.57 1.23
N ALA A 122 8.59 24.66 1.88
CA ALA A 122 8.69 24.60 3.33
C ALA A 122 9.30 25.89 3.91
N HIS A 123 10.40 26.38 3.33
CA HIS A 123 11.02 27.62 3.78
C HIS A 123 10.17 28.87 3.46
N ALA A 124 9.49 28.89 2.29
CA ALA A 124 8.64 30.02 1.90
C ALA A 124 7.38 30.16 2.77
N GLN A 125 6.88 29.06 3.32
CA GLN A 125 5.61 29.02 4.06
C GLN A 125 5.80 28.56 5.52
N LYS A 126 6.98 28.69 6.10
CA LYS A 126 7.33 28.16 7.44
C LYS A 126 6.27 28.44 8.49
N ASP A 127 5.79 29.68 8.57
CA ASP A 127 4.83 30.15 9.57
C ASP A 127 3.38 29.71 9.30
N GLN A 128 3.11 29.09 8.16
CA GLN A 128 1.79 28.64 7.72
C GLN A 128 1.68 27.10 7.64
N LEU A 129 2.80 26.41 7.86
CA LEU A 129 2.80 24.95 7.78
C LEU A 129 2.06 24.35 8.96
N ALA A 130 1.19 23.38 8.65
CA ALA A 130 0.61 22.55 9.68
C ALA A 130 1.69 21.73 10.39
N THR A 131 1.49 21.46 11.66
CA THR A 131 2.29 20.46 12.39
C THR A 131 1.89 19.05 11.96
N TYR A 132 2.78 18.10 12.16
CA TYR A 132 2.49 16.69 11.94
C TYR A 132 1.27 16.23 12.76
N GLN A 133 1.09 16.73 13.97
CA GLN A 133 -0.06 16.40 14.81
C GLN A 133 -1.36 16.93 14.21
N GLU A 134 -1.41 18.18 13.77
CA GLU A 134 -2.58 18.77 13.12
C GLU A 134 -3.00 18.01 11.87
N MET A 135 -2.00 17.55 11.07
CA MET A 135 -2.26 16.71 9.90
C MET A 135 -2.94 15.38 10.29
N LEU A 136 -2.59 14.80 11.44
CA LEU A 136 -3.19 13.54 11.91
C LEU A 136 -4.55 13.73 12.59
N ASP A 137 -4.77 14.85 13.25
CA ASP A 137 -5.99 15.12 14.02
C ASP A 137 -7.20 15.41 13.13
N MET A 138 -6.95 15.91 11.92
CA MET A 138 -8.00 16.23 10.95
C MET A 138 -7.71 15.58 9.57
N PRO A 139 -7.67 14.25 9.50
CA PRO A 139 -7.44 13.58 8.24
C PRO A 139 -8.65 13.79 7.30
N ASP A 140 -8.38 14.17 6.05
CA ASP A 140 -9.41 14.28 5.03
C ASP A 140 -10.09 12.92 4.80
N ALA A 141 -11.41 12.91 4.73
CA ALA A 141 -12.20 11.71 4.43
C ALA A 141 -11.77 11.02 3.11
N LYS A 142 -11.30 11.80 2.12
CA LYS A 142 -10.74 11.27 0.87
C LYS A 142 -9.43 10.51 1.12
N VAL A 143 -8.58 11.00 2.03
CA VAL A 143 -7.32 10.33 2.39
C VAL A 143 -7.60 9.01 3.09
N ILE A 144 -8.58 8.98 4.02
CA ILE A 144 -9.01 7.75 4.70
C ILE A 144 -9.50 6.74 3.67
N ARG A 145 -10.37 7.16 2.76
CA ARG A 145 -10.92 6.30 1.71
C ARG A 145 -9.83 5.79 0.78
N ALA A 146 -8.95 6.67 0.31
CA ALA A 146 -7.83 6.31 -0.56
C ALA A 146 -6.89 5.30 0.12
N TYR A 147 -6.64 5.43 1.43
CA TYR A 147 -5.81 4.48 2.16
C TYR A 147 -6.47 3.10 2.27
N SER A 148 -7.78 3.06 2.51
CA SER A 148 -8.54 1.80 2.51
C SER A 148 -8.47 1.12 1.15
N ASP A 149 -8.72 1.86 0.05
CA ASP A 149 -8.61 1.34 -1.32
C ASP A 149 -7.20 0.81 -1.60
N ARG A 150 -6.16 1.60 -1.29
CA ARG A 150 -4.77 1.19 -1.45
C ARG A 150 -4.44 -0.10 -0.68
N SER A 151 -4.93 -0.21 0.56
CA SER A 151 -4.64 -1.36 1.42
C SER A 151 -5.19 -2.67 0.84
N ILE A 152 -6.33 -2.62 0.15
CA ILE A 152 -6.97 -3.74 -0.56
C ILE A 152 -6.21 -4.03 -1.86
N VAL A 153 -6.01 -3.00 -2.69
CA VAL A 153 -5.41 -3.12 -4.02
C VAL A 153 -3.96 -3.62 -3.96
N LYS A 154 -3.21 -3.24 -2.92
CA LYS A 154 -1.84 -3.72 -2.69
C LYS A 154 -1.78 -5.24 -2.53
N GLU A 155 -2.75 -5.85 -1.89
CA GLU A 155 -2.79 -7.31 -1.76
C GLU A 155 -3.09 -7.98 -3.11
N ILE A 156 -3.94 -7.38 -3.94
CA ILE A 156 -4.20 -7.87 -5.32
C ILE A 156 -2.95 -7.72 -6.20
N ASP A 157 -2.17 -6.64 -6.06
CA ASP A 157 -0.88 -6.49 -6.75
C ASP A 157 0.11 -7.60 -6.37
N GLN A 158 0.09 -8.09 -5.13
CA GLN A 158 0.91 -9.23 -4.73
C GLN A 158 0.46 -10.53 -5.43
N ILE A 159 -0.84 -10.73 -5.65
CA ILE A 159 -1.34 -11.85 -6.46
C ILE A 159 -0.90 -11.71 -7.92
N ALA A 160 -1.08 -10.54 -8.52
CA ALA A 160 -0.64 -10.26 -9.89
C ALA A 160 0.89 -10.38 -10.05
N SER A 161 1.67 -10.15 -8.98
CA SER A 161 3.14 -10.28 -9.00
C SER A 161 3.63 -11.69 -9.34
N MET A 162 2.79 -12.72 -9.17
CA MET A 162 3.14 -14.11 -9.47
C MET A 162 3.42 -14.33 -10.97
N VAL A 163 2.78 -13.53 -11.84
CA VAL A 163 2.94 -13.60 -13.31
C VAL A 163 3.70 -12.42 -13.90
N ARG A 164 4.20 -11.51 -13.07
CA ARG A 164 4.88 -10.27 -13.52
C ARG A 164 6.29 -10.48 -14.07
N SER A 165 6.92 -11.61 -13.76
CA SER A 165 8.26 -11.93 -14.24
C SER A 165 8.24 -12.26 -15.73
N GLU A 166 9.22 -11.74 -16.49
CA GLU A 166 9.41 -12.10 -17.91
C GLU A 166 9.72 -13.59 -18.10
N GLU A 167 10.27 -14.26 -17.09
CA GLU A 167 10.52 -15.71 -17.09
C GLU A 167 9.22 -16.53 -17.12
N GLN A 168 8.09 -15.92 -16.77
CA GLN A 168 6.77 -16.57 -16.76
C GLN A 168 6.10 -16.61 -18.15
N GLY A 169 6.74 -16.05 -19.20
CA GLY A 169 6.33 -16.17 -20.59
C GLY A 169 4.87 -15.77 -20.85
N ASP A 170 4.04 -16.76 -21.18
CA ASP A 170 2.61 -16.63 -21.48
C ASP A 170 1.69 -16.79 -20.26
N SER A 171 2.25 -16.79 -19.06
CA SER A 171 1.48 -16.95 -17.82
C SER A 171 0.53 -15.76 -17.59
N TYR A 172 -0.64 -16.09 -17.10
CA TYR A 172 -1.58 -15.07 -16.62
C TYR A 172 -2.31 -15.54 -15.35
N VAL A 173 -2.86 -14.56 -14.64
CA VAL A 173 -3.80 -14.79 -13.54
C VAL A 173 -5.09 -14.03 -13.82
N GLU A 174 -6.20 -14.71 -13.66
CA GLU A 174 -7.55 -14.15 -13.77
C GLU A 174 -8.20 -14.15 -12.39
N LEU A 175 -8.66 -12.98 -11.94
CA LEU A 175 -9.42 -12.81 -10.71
C LEU A 175 -10.87 -12.49 -11.06
N SER A 176 -11.77 -13.43 -10.76
CA SER A 176 -13.22 -13.25 -10.90
C SER A 176 -13.83 -12.96 -9.53
N LEU A 177 -14.62 -11.90 -9.41
CA LEU A 177 -15.29 -11.47 -8.18
C LEU A 177 -16.82 -11.58 -8.35
N TYR A 178 -17.48 -12.32 -7.48
CA TYR A 178 -18.93 -12.59 -7.55
C TYR A 178 -19.66 -11.82 -6.44
N GLY A 179 -19.78 -10.49 -6.62
CA GLY A 179 -20.49 -9.59 -5.70
C GLY A 179 -22.02 -9.61 -5.91
N SER A 180 -22.70 -8.67 -5.26
CA SER A 180 -24.17 -8.53 -5.33
C SER A 180 -24.66 -8.02 -6.68
N HIS A 181 -23.91 -7.11 -7.31
CA HIS A 181 -24.37 -6.33 -8.47
C HIS A 181 -23.58 -6.58 -9.74
N ALA A 182 -22.34 -7.04 -9.63
CA ALA A 182 -21.46 -7.26 -10.77
C ALA A 182 -20.58 -8.48 -10.56
N HIS A 183 -20.14 -9.07 -11.67
CA HIS A 183 -19.23 -10.22 -11.67
C HIS A 183 -18.03 -9.88 -12.56
N PRO A 184 -17.21 -8.87 -12.17
CA PRO A 184 -16.07 -8.46 -12.96
C PRO A 184 -15.01 -9.56 -12.98
N VAL A 185 -14.27 -9.56 -14.09
CA VAL A 185 -13.10 -10.40 -14.30
C VAL A 185 -11.91 -9.50 -14.58
N TYR A 186 -10.85 -9.67 -13.81
CA TYR A 186 -9.60 -8.93 -13.92
C TYR A 186 -8.51 -9.88 -14.38
N VAL A 187 -7.98 -9.65 -15.58
CA VAL A 187 -6.91 -10.47 -16.17
C VAL A 187 -5.59 -9.73 -16.04
N PHE A 188 -4.55 -10.44 -15.62
CA PHE A 188 -3.19 -9.94 -15.51
C PHE A 188 -2.23 -10.91 -16.20
N ASP A 189 -1.77 -10.57 -17.38
CA ASP A 189 -0.55 -11.12 -17.96
C ASP A 189 0.68 -10.39 -17.39
N ALA A 190 1.89 -10.77 -17.80
CA ALA A 190 3.13 -10.16 -17.30
C ALA A 190 3.17 -8.63 -17.52
N ALA A 191 2.74 -8.15 -18.69
CA ALA A 191 2.75 -6.74 -19.04
C ALA A 191 1.67 -5.96 -18.27
N GLN A 192 0.48 -6.52 -18.14
CA GLN A 192 -0.63 -5.94 -17.38
C GLN A 192 -0.30 -5.88 -15.88
N ALA A 193 0.27 -6.96 -15.32
CA ALA A 193 0.72 -7.00 -13.94
C ALA A 193 1.81 -5.95 -13.64
N LYS A 194 2.73 -5.72 -14.60
CA LYS A 194 3.75 -4.67 -14.49
C LYS A 194 3.12 -3.27 -14.47
N ARG A 195 2.24 -2.95 -15.43
CA ARG A 195 1.54 -1.66 -15.47
C ARG A 195 0.66 -1.42 -14.23
N PHE A 196 -0.01 -2.47 -13.76
CA PHE A 196 -0.81 -2.39 -12.53
C PHE A 196 0.06 -2.07 -11.32
N HIS A 197 1.20 -2.76 -11.18
CA HIS A 197 2.17 -2.48 -10.14
C HIS A 197 2.68 -1.02 -10.19
N GLU A 198 3.11 -0.54 -11.35
CA GLU A 198 3.57 0.83 -11.55
C GLU A 198 2.49 1.85 -11.15
N THR A 199 1.23 1.55 -11.46
CA THR A 199 0.09 2.40 -11.10
C THR A 199 -0.11 2.45 -9.57
N VAL A 200 -0.13 1.28 -8.89
CA VAL A 200 -0.50 1.20 -7.47
C VAL A 200 0.66 1.41 -6.51
N SER A 201 1.91 1.30 -6.98
CA SER A 201 3.12 1.58 -6.20
C SER A 201 3.64 3.01 -6.36
N ARG A 202 2.96 3.85 -7.15
CA ARG A 202 3.36 5.23 -7.38
C ARG A 202 3.43 6.00 -6.07
N ARG A 203 4.57 6.70 -5.87
CA ARG A 203 4.84 7.50 -4.68
C ARG A 203 5.07 8.95 -5.03
N GLU A 204 4.58 9.82 -4.14
CA GLU A 204 4.79 11.26 -4.22
C GLU A 204 4.96 11.86 -2.82
N LEU A 205 5.61 13.02 -2.74
CA LEU A 205 5.72 13.78 -1.50
C LEU A 205 4.49 14.69 -1.34
N GLY A 206 3.80 14.55 -0.23
CA GLY A 206 2.71 15.45 0.14
C GLY A 206 3.18 16.87 0.48
N GLN A 207 2.31 17.68 1.04
CA GLN A 207 2.67 19.00 1.51
C GLN A 207 3.63 18.91 2.71
N PRO A 208 4.63 19.80 2.81
CA PRO A 208 5.52 19.81 3.95
C PRO A 208 4.76 20.15 5.25
N VAL A 209 5.17 19.51 6.32
CA VAL A 209 4.69 19.77 7.69
C VAL A 209 5.86 19.96 8.64
N LEU A 210 5.59 20.56 9.79
CA LEU A 210 6.55 20.68 10.88
C LEU A 210 6.47 19.47 11.81
N ILE A 211 7.62 18.88 12.11
CA ILE A 211 7.75 17.82 13.11
C ILE A 211 8.65 18.33 14.22
N ARG A 212 8.10 18.48 15.44
CA ARG A 212 8.88 18.70 16.65
C ARG A 212 9.17 17.36 17.30
N GLY A 213 10.42 16.95 17.34
CA GLY A 213 10.76 15.61 17.78
C GLY A 213 12.14 15.45 18.39
N LYS A 214 12.38 14.25 18.95
CA LYS A 214 13.69 13.79 19.42
C LYS A 214 14.13 12.62 18.54
N ILE A 215 15.34 12.72 17.99
CA ILE A 215 15.90 11.62 17.17
C ILE A 215 16.23 10.45 18.10
N ARG A 216 15.66 9.28 17.78
CA ARG A 216 15.87 8.03 18.52
C ARG A 216 16.89 7.14 17.84
N LEU A 217 16.95 7.19 16.53
CA LEU A 217 17.81 6.36 15.70
C LEU A 217 18.17 7.10 14.42
N LEU A 218 19.42 7.05 14.02
CA LEU A 218 19.90 7.36 12.69
C LEU A 218 20.52 6.10 12.10
N ASP A 219 20.01 5.67 10.95
CA ASP A 219 20.43 4.45 10.25
C ASP A 219 20.85 4.84 8.82
N GLN A 220 22.12 4.62 8.51
CA GLN A 220 22.64 4.84 7.16
C GLN A 220 22.09 3.86 6.13
N GLY A 221 21.37 2.84 6.60
CA GLY A 221 20.89 1.79 5.74
C GLY A 221 22.00 0.84 5.28
N ASN A 222 21.68 0.05 4.29
CA ASN A 222 22.62 -0.85 3.62
C ASN A 222 22.23 -0.98 2.14
N LYS A 223 22.89 -1.89 1.40
CA LYS A 223 22.61 -2.15 -0.02
C LYS A 223 21.11 -2.38 -0.35
N PHE A 224 20.34 -2.84 0.62
CA PHE A 224 18.92 -3.22 0.43
C PHE A 224 17.93 -2.30 1.13
N SER A 225 18.38 -1.48 2.08
CA SER A 225 17.55 -0.56 2.85
C SER A 225 18.09 0.86 2.73
N GLY A 226 17.24 1.81 2.35
CA GLY A 226 17.60 3.22 2.31
C GLY A 226 17.88 3.80 3.69
N MET A 227 18.52 4.97 3.71
CA MET A 227 18.78 5.73 4.94
C MET A 227 17.48 6.18 5.59
N LYS A 228 17.44 6.12 6.91
CA LYS A 228 16.26 6.53 7.69
C LYS A 228 16.63 7.02 9.09
N ALA A 229 15.72 7.80 9.64
CA ALA A 229 15.72 8.16 11.06
C ALA A 229 14.41 7.70 11.70
N LYS A 230 14.44 7.45 13.01
CA LYS A 230 13.27 7.31 13.85
C LYS A 230 13.19 8.50 14.79
N ILE A 231 12.08 9.18 14.77
CA ILE A 231 11.83 10.40 15.51
C ILE A 231 10.66 10.19 16.47
N LEU A 232 10.89 10.43 17.75
CA LEU A 232 9.79 10.53 18.70
C LEU A 232 9.15 11.92 18.51
N ASN A 233 7.95 11.97 17.94
CA ASN A 233 7.19 13.22 17.88
C ASN A 233 6.78 13.61 19.29
N LEU A 234 7.16 14.83 19.73
CA LEU A 234 6.95 15.29 21.11
C LEU A 234 5.51 15.73 21.37
N ASP A 235 4.74 16.01 20.33
CA ASP A 235 3.35 16.43 20.46
C ASP A 235 2.42 15.23 20.64
N SER A 236 2.68 14.11 19.94
CA SER A 236 1.86 12.90 20.00
C SER A 236 2.44 11.78 20.87
N GLY A 237 3.72 11.86 21.22
CA GLY A 237 4.44 10.74 21.85
C GLY A 237 4.66 9.52 20.93
N ARG A 238 4.38 9.63 19.63
CA ARG A 238 4.51 8.54 18.66
C ARG A 238 5.85 8.55 17.96
N GLU A 239 6.33 7.36 17.61
CA GLU A 239 7.52 7.21 16.77
C GLU A 239 7.14 7.36 15.29
N VAL A 240 7.87 8.21 14.57
CA VAL A 240 7.71 8.47 13.15
C VAL A 240 8.95 7.98 12.42
N THR A 241 8.77 7.22 11.34
CA THR A 241 9.86 6.84 10.43
C THR A 241 10.06 7.96 9.42
N LEU A 242 11.28 8.46 9.33
CA LEU A 242 11.71 9.51 8.43
C LEU A 242 12.71 8.93 7.42
N HIS A 243 12.33 8.88 6.15
CA HIS A 243 13.23 8.48 5.07
C HIS A 243 14.15 9.62 4.72
N LEU A 244 15.43 9.33 4.47
CA LEU A 244 16.46 10.28 4.06
C LEU A 244 16.84 10.02 2.61
N GLY A 245 16.94 11.07 1.81
CA GLY A 245 17.21 10.97 0.38
C GLY A 245 18.68 10.85 0.03
N SER A 246 19.56 11.36 0.89
CA SER A 246 20.99 11.45 0.60
C SER A 246 21.85 11.37 1.86
N GLU A 247 23.14 11.15 1.67
CA GLU A 247 24.13 11.23 2.75
C GLU A 247 24.20 12.65 3.35
N GLU A 248 23.95 13.68 2.55
CA GLU A 248 23.88 15.06 3.03
C GLU A 248 22.74 15.25 4.05
N ASP A 249 21.58 14.63 3.83
CA ASP A 249 20.46 14.67 4.78
C ASP A 249 20.84 13.97 6.09
N PHE A 250 21.56 12.85 6.01
CA PHE A 250 22.07 12.15 7.18
C PHE A 250 23.06 13.04 7.97
N ILE A 251 24.02 13.69 7.27
CA ILE A 251 24.99 14.60 7.89
C ILE A 251 24.29 15.78 8.54
N LYS A 252 23.26 16.35 7.91
CA LYS A 252 22.46 17.46 8.48
C LYS A 252 21.75 17.06 9.77
N LEU A 253 21.26 15.84 9.88
CA LEU A 253 20.56 15.37 11.08
C LEU A 253 21.50 14.93 12.20
N HIS A 254 22.72 14.50 11.87
CA HIS A 254 23.67 13.92 12.82
C HIS A 254 23.95 14.81 14.05
N PRO A 255 24.13 16.15 13.94
CA PRO A 255 24.35 17.02 15.09
C PRO A 255 23.19 17.02 16.10
N TYR A 256 21.97 16.73 15.66
CA TYR A 256 20.76 16.74 16.49
C TYR A 256 20.46 15.38 17.14
N HIS A 257 21.29 14.36 16.91
CA HIS A 257 21.06 13.02 17.48
C HIS A 257 21.06 13.00 19.02
N THR A 258 21.86 13.88 19.64
CA THR A 258 21.94 14.01 21.11
C THR A 258 21.09 15.16 21.64
N ALA A 259 20.45 15.94 20.77
CA ALA A 259 19.61 17.05 21.18
C ALA A 259 18.31 16.57 21.84
N GLU A 260 17.83 17.32 22.85
CA GLU A 260 16.55 17.03 23.50
C GLU A 260 15.37 17.20 22.56
N GLN A 261 15.48 18.12 21.60
CA GLN A 261 14.49 18.33 20.56
C GLN A 261 15.12 18.92 19.29
N VAL A 262 14.47 18.67 18.18
CA VAL A 262 14.76 19.28 16.88
C VAL A 262 13.44 19.60 16.18
N LEU A 263 13.39 20.68 15.43
CA LEU A 263 12.27 21.04 14.57
C LEU A 263 12.66 20.74 13.12
N LEU A 264 11.85 19.97 12.42
CA LEU A 264 12.14 19.47 11.08
C LEU A 264 11.01 19.80 10.12
N PHE A 265 11.37 20.05 8.86
CA PHE A 265 10.44 19.96 7.74
C PHE A 265 10.45 18.53 7.20
N ALA A 266 9.27 17.95 7.07
CA ALA A 266 9.10 16.63 6.45
C ALA A 266 7.82 16.61 5.62
N CYS A 267 7.78 15.70 4.62
CA CYS A 267 6.60 15.48 3.81
C CYS A 267 6.05 14.07 4.04
N PRO A 268 4.73 13.88 4.13
CA PRO A 268 4.15 12.54 4.10
C PRO A 268 4.46 11.86 2.77
N VAL A 269 4.86 10.58 2.83
CA VAL A 269 5.03 9.75 1.63
C VAL A 269 3.65 9.24 1.24
N ILE A 270 3.10 9.81 0.20
CA ILE A 270 1.81 9.41 -0.37
C ILE A 270 2.07 8.29 -1.37
N GLU A 271 1.41 7.16 -1.20
CA GLU A 271 1.49 6.03 -2.12
C GLU A 271 0.11 5.79 -2.72
N PHE A 272 0.02 5.85 -4.05
CA PHE A 272 -1.25 5.75 -4.78
C PHE A 272 -2.31 6.77 -4.30
N GLY A 273 -1.90 8.01 -4.07
CA GLY A 273 -2.80 9.07 -3.56
C GLY A 273 -3.25 8.90 -2.11
N ALA A 274 -2.67 7.95 -1.37
CA ALA A 274 -3.08 7.60 -0.02
C ALA A 274 -1.97 7.80 1.02
N TYR A 275 -2.34 8.24 2.21
CA TYR A 275 -1.48 8.30 3.39
C TYR A 275 -2.17 7.62 4.57
N ASP A 276 -1.40 6.93 5.42
CA ASP A 276 -1.96 6.26 6.59
C ASP A 276 -2.59 7.27 7.56
N PRO A 277 -3.90 7.24 7.80
CA PRO A 277 -4.57 8.22 8.67
C PRO A 277 -4.11 8.14 10.13
N ASN A 278 -3.46 7.05 10.54
CA ASN A 278 -2.90 6.87 11.88
C ASN A 278 -1.39 7.17 11.97
N GLY A 279 -0.81 7.76 10.91
CA GLY A 279 0.60 8.12 10.81
C GLY A 279 1.40 7.13 9.97
N GLY A 280 1.76 7.56 8.76
CA GLY A 280 2.57 6.83 7.81
C GLY A 280 4.03 7.27 7.82
N ASP A 281 4.77 6.78 6.83
CA ASP A 281 6.16 7.15 6.64
C ASP A 281 6.28 8.60 6.14
N MET A 282 7.29 9.29 6.62
CA MET A 282 7.62 10.67 6.26
C MET A 282 8.94 10.70 5.49
N TYR A 283 9.13 11.74 4.71
CA TYR A 283 10.37 12.00 4.00
C TYR A 283 10.99 13.29 4.53
N PHE A 284 12.26 13.26 4.88
CA PHE A 284 13.01 14.41 5.36
C PHE A 284 13.17 15.46 4.24
N VAL A 285 12.95 16.70 4.57
CA VAL A 285 13.09 17.84 3.65
C VAL A 285 14.25 18.75 4.07
N ASP A 286 14.21 19.23 5.32
CA ASP A 286 15.28 20.05 5.92
C ASP A 286 15.09 20.18 7.44
N VAL A 287 16.08 20.77 8.10
CA VAL A 287 15.95 21.24 9.49
C VAL A 287 15.26 22.59 9.47
N ALA A 288 14.27 22.78 10.34
CA ALA A 288 13.57 24.05 10.52
C ALA A 288 14.20 24.78 11.69
N GLU A 289 15.09 25.71 11.41
CA GLU A 289 15.71 26.59 12.43
C GLU A 289 14.70 27.57 13.06
#